data_b34fde3eda7ee82f26ff6ab49c3e266f
#
_entry.id   b34fde3eda7ee82f26ff6ab49c3e266f
#
_cell.length_a   1.000
_cell.length_b   1.000
_cell.length_c   1.000
_cell.angle_alpha   90.00
_cell.angle_beta   90.00
_cell.angle_gamma   90.00
#
_symmetry.space_group_name_H-M   'P 1'
#
loop_
_entity.id
_entity.type
_entity.pdbx_description
1 polymer ?
#
loop_
_entity_poly.entity_id
_entity_poly.type
_entity_poly.pdbx_seq_one_letter_code
_entity_poly.pdbx_strand_id
1 'polypeptide(L)'
;MDLEAVRVEGYTPDGPGFASRGSGCIAFPLLTRSGTRVVGKLYPTSEAAEATFANMEELWRSSFGARRCPPGLPEPIDCLPEQRVVVMERLEGEPLADARVDDLPSFDAAVRLAASLHASDANPARRRDARKIVRSVRRKLDDVGRLDAGLARELSPVVERLEAAAPAESELVPSHGDLVPANVLIRSEGPALLDLDRFQASDPLRDLSYLGGWYCLRALRAAGRPDWAMLRRAIAVYSRERPLAVDDGRLGFHMAAGLMRFAHGRLPRDPEFAAVVPLLAHEAIALLS
;
A
#
# COMPACT_ATOMS: atom_id res chain seq x y z
N MET A 1 -2.58 8.45 -23.04
CA MET A 1 -2.87 7.17 -23.75
C MET A 1 -4.38 7.11 -23.92
N ASP A 2 -4.83 7.01 -25.16
CA ASP A 2 -6.26 6.95 -25.48
C ASP A 2 -6.77 5.56 -25.08
N LEU A 3 -7.64 5.49 -24.07
CA LEU A 3 -8.17 4.24 -23.54
C LEU A 3 -9.23 3.61 -24.47
N GLU A 4 -9.78 4.38 -25.41
CA GLU A 4 -10.66 3.85 -26.46
C GLU A 4 -9.94 2.85 -27.40
N ALA A 5 -8.59 2.87 -27.40
CA ALA A 5 -7.75 1.96 -28.17
C ALA A 5 -7.37 0.66 -27.44
N VAL A 6 -7.64 0.53 -26.13
CA VAL A 6 -7.29 -0.68 -25.37
C VAL A 6 -8.34 -1.75 -25.62
N ARG A 7 -8.04 -2.63 -26.58
CA ARG A 7 -8.85 -3.85 -26.80
C ARG A 7 -8.31 -4.96 -25.90
N VAL A 8 -9.16 -5.49 -25.04
CA VAL A 8 -8.83 -6.64 -24.17
C VAL A 8 -9.51 -7.86 -24.75
N GLU A 9 -8.73 -8.88 -25.09
CA GLU A 9 -9.25 -10.09 -25.72
C GLU A 9 -10.26 -10.78 -24.79
N GLY A 10 -11.46 -11.04 -25.33
CA GLY A 10 -12.54 -11.69 -24.57
C GLY A 10 -13.39 -10.74 -23.73
N TYR A 11 -13.07 -9.44 -23.68
CA TYR A 11 -13.76 -8.44 -22.84
C TYR A 11 -14.16 -7.21 -23.65
N THR A 12 -15.20 -6.51 -23.19
CA THR A 12 -15.70 -5.27 -23.78
C THR A 12 -15.52 -4.11 -22.78
N PRO A 13 -15.01 -2.93 -23.18
CA PRO A 13 -14.94 -1.76 -22.29
C PRO A 13 -16.34 -1.35 -21.77
N ASP A 14 -16.45 -1.03 -20.46
CA ASP A 14 -17.68 -0.59 -19.77
C ASP A 14 -17.53 0.85 -19.23
N GLY A 15 -16.83 1.72 -19.93
CA GLY A 15 -16.64 3.12 -19.59
C GLY A 15 -15.19 3.59 -19.58
N PRO A 16 -14.93 4.83 -19.12
CA PRO A 16 -13.59 5.39 -19.09
C PRO A 16 -12.69 4.70 -18.06
N GLY A 17 -11.41 4.63 -18.35
CA GLY A 17 -10.42 4.08 -17.43
C GLY A 17 -10.03 5.05 -16.30
N PHE A 18 -9.51 4.49 -15.22
CA PHE A 18 -9.00 5.22 -14.06
C PHE A 18 -7.47 5.10 -14.04
N ALA A 19 -6.77 6.21 -14.22
CA ALA A 19 -5.31 6.19 -14.06
C ALA A 19 -4.96 5.96 -12.59
N SER A 20 -4.22 4.89 -12.30
CA SER A 20 -3.62 4.70 -10.98
C SER A 20 -2.56 5.77 -10.75
N ARG A 21 -2.76 6.60 -9.74
CA ARG A 21 -1.82 7.67 -9.40
C ARG A 21 -0.54 7.06 -8.84
N GLY A 22 0.38 6.66 -9.69
CA GLY A 22 1.73 6.39 -9.24
C GLY A 22 2.44 5.11 -9.63
N SER A 23 1.75 4.11 -10.11
CA SER A 23 2.36 2.85 -10.54
C SER A 23 2.62 2.78 -12.06
N GLY A 24 2.14 3.77 -12.82
CA GLY A 24 2.07 3.67 -14.28
C GLY A 24 1.01 2.66 -14.74
N CYS A 25 0.22 2.13 -13.82
CA CYS A 25 -0.90 1.23 -14.12
C CYS A 25 -2.16 2.03 -14.40
N ILE A 26 -3.04 1.48 -15.22
CA ILE A 26 -4.35 2.05 -15.53
C ILE A 26 -5.38 0.96 -15.26
N ALA A 27 -6.33 1.23 -14.37
CA ALA A 27 -7.50 0.39 -14.15
C ALA A 27 -8.66 0.88 -15.03
N PHE A 28 -9.46 -0.02 -15.56
CA PHE A 28 -10.60 0.30 -16.40
C PHE A 28 -11.70 -0.74 -16.26
N PRO A 29 -12.97 -0.31 -16.35
CA PRO A 29 -14.09 -1.22 -16.26
C PRO A 29 -14.26 -2.02 -17.54
N LEU A 30 -14.59 -3.30 -17.40
CA LEU A 30 -14.81 -4.24 -18.48
C LEU A 30 -16.11 -5.04 -18.25
N LEU A 31 -16.65 -5.56 -19.34
CA LEU A 31 -17.71 -6.58 -19.35
C LEU A 31 -17.14 -7.89 -19.91
N THR A 32 -17.46 -8.99 -19.26
CA THR A 32 -17.26 -10.33 -19.81
C THR A 32 -18.26 -10.57 -20.96
N ARG A 33 -18.07 -11.65 -21.71
CA ARG A 33 -19.05 -12.07 -22.75
C ARG A 33 -20.47 -12.36 -22.19
N SER A 34 -20.56 -12.73 -20.92
CA SER A 34 -21.83 -12.93 -20.20
C SER A 34 -22.45 -11.64 -19.66
N GLY A 35 -21.79 -10.48 -19.82
CA GLY A 35 -22.24 -9.20 -19.30
C GLY A 35 -21.87 -8.93 -17.83
N THR A 36 -21.04 -9.78 -17.23
CA THR A 36 -20.55 -9.54 -15.86
C THR A 36 -19.54 -8.41 -15.85
N ARG A 37 -19.71 -7.46 -14.91
CA ARG A 37 -18.77 -6.35 -14.72
C ARG A 37 -17.50 -6.81 -14.00
N VAL A 38 -16.36 -6.50 -14.59
CA VAL A 38 -15.02 -6.80 -14.04
C VAL A 38 -14.11 -5.58 -14.18
N VAL A 39 -12.90 -5.64 -13.61
CA VAL A 39 -11.88 -4.61 -13.76
C VAL A 39 -10.66 -5.18 -14.46
N GLY A 40 -10.25 -4.53 -15.54
CA GLY A 40 -8.93 -4.72 -16.13
C GLY A 40 -7.92 -3.74 -15.54
N LYS A 41 -6.71 -4.20 -15.27
CA LYS A 41 -5.58 -3.34 -14.86
C LYS A 41 -4.41 -3.56 -15.80
N LEU A 42 -4.06 -2.49 -16.54
CA LEU A 42 -2.94 -2.47 -17.48
C LEU A 42 -1.65 -2.14 -16.75
N TYR A 43 -0.62 -2.94 -16.98
CA TYR A 43 0.70 -2.82 -16.37
C TYR A 43 1.75 -2.27 -17.34
N PRO A 44 2.87 -1.70 -16.85
CA PRO A 44 3.96 -1.25 -17.71
C PRO A 44 4.62 -2.40 -18.51
N THR A 45 4.71 -3.59 -17.92
CA THR A 45 5.33 -4.78 -18.55
C THR A 45 4.52 -6.03 -18.32
N SER A 46 4.75 -7.07 -19.14
CA SER A 46 4.13 -8.40 -19.01
C SER A 46 4.49 -9.05 -17.66
N GLU A 47 5.77 -8.97 -17.28
CA GLU A 47 6.26 -9.56 -16.03
C GLU A 47 5.61 -8.93 -14.79
N ALA A 48 5.28 -7.62 -14.85
CA ALA A 48 4.57 -6.96 -13.77
C ALA A 48 3.11 -7.46 -13.66
N ALA A 49 2.44 -7.69 -14.78
CA ALA A 49 1.10 -8.26 -14.84
C ALA A 49 1.10 -9.69 -14.28
N GLU A 50 1.98 -10.56 -14.79
CA GLU A 50 2.11 -11.95 -14.36
C GLU A 50 2.44 -12.05 -12.86
N ALA A 51 3.41 -11.25 -12.37
CA ALA A 51 3.77 -11.23 -10.96
C ALA A 51 2.62 -10.78 -10.06
N THR A 52 1.80 -9.81 -10.50
CA THR A 52 0.65 -9.37 -9.72
C THR A 52 -0.46 -10.41 -9.74
N PHE A 53 -0.74 -11.00 -10.90
CA PHE A 53 -1.73 -12.07 -11.01
C PHE A 53 -1.35 -13.27 -10.12
N ALA A 54 -0.10 -13.70 -10.15
CA ALA A 54 0.40 -14.77 -9.28
C ALA A 54 0.26 -14.44 -7.78
N ASN A 55 0.51 -13.18 -7.38
CA ASN A 55 0.27 -12.71 -6.02
C ASN A 55 -1.22 -12.79 -5.64
N MET A 56 -2.11 -12.38 -6.54
CA MET A 56 -3.56 -12.44 -6.31
C MET A 56 -4.05 -13.88 -6.21
N GLU A 57 -3.58 -14.79 -7.09
CA GLU A 57 -3.93 -16.21 -7.03
C GLU A 57 -3.44 -16.88 -5.74
N GLU A 58 -2.21 -16.57 -5.31
CA GLU A 58 -1.65 -17.08 -4.04
C GLU A 58 -2.54 -16.66 -2.85
N LEU A 59 -2.89 -15.38 -2.79
CA LEU A 59 -3.77 -14.85 -1.76
C LEU A 59 -5.19 -15.42 -1.86
N TRP A 60 -5.73 -15.55 -3.06
CA TRP A 60 -7.07 -16.10 -3.28
C TRP A 60 -7.18 -17.54 -2.79
N ARG A 61 -6.17 -18.36 -3.06
CA ARG A 61 -6.13 -19.76 -2.61
C ARG A 61 -5.88 -19.92 -1.11
N SER A 62 -5.38 -18.90 -0.45
CA SER A 62 -5.07 -18.90 0.99
C SER A 62 -6.32 -18.76 1.87
N SER A 63 -6.15 -18.88 3.18
CA SER A 63 -7.20 -18.61 4.17
C SER A 63 -7.69 -17.15 4.18
N PHE A 64 -6.98 -16.25 3.52
CA PHE A 64 -7.37 -14.84 3.39
C PHE A 64 -8.35 -14.61 2.23
N GLY A 65 -8.24 -15.36 1.13
CA GLY A 65 -9.05 -15.21 -0.08
C GLY A 65 -10.36 -15.98 -0.05
N ALA A 66 -10.54 -16.92 -0.98
CA ALA A 66 -11.80 -17.65 -1.20
C ALA A 66 -12.29 -18.47 0.01
N ARG A 67 -11.39 -18.84 0.94
CA ARG A 67 -11.75 -19.56 2.17
C ARG A 67 -12.31 -18.66 3.26
N ARG A 68 -12.28 -17.34 3.09
CA ARG A 68 -12.86 -16.34 3.97
C ARG A 68 -14.21 -15.86 3.43
N CYS A 69 -15.19 -15.63 4.30
CA CYS A 69 -16.47 -15.07 3.92
C CYS A 69 -16.76 -13.79 4.74
N PRO A 70 -16.89 -12.62 4.08
CA PRO A 70 -16.66 -12.38 2.65
C PRO A 70 -15.17 -12.42 2.29
N PRO A 71 -14.80 -12.68 1.03
CA PRO A 71 -13.42 -12.59 0.58
C PRO A 71 -12.82 -11.21 0.84
N GLY A 72 -11.56 -11.18 1.29
CA GLY A 72 -10.85 -9.94 1.66
C GLY A 72 -10.14 -9.24 0.49
N LEU A 73 -10.32 -9.72 -0.74
CA LEU A 73 -9.72 -9.19 -1.97
C LEU A 73 -10.62 -9.55 -3.17
N PRO A 74 -10.48 -8.86 -4.32
CA PRO A 74 -11.17 -9.24 -5.56
C PRO A 74 -10.67 -10.60 -6.07
N GLU A 75 -11.58 -11.41 -6.62
CA GLU A 75 -11.23 -12.65 -7.30
C GLU A 75 -10.32 -12.37 -8.51
N PRO A 76 -9.15 -13.02 -8.64
CA PRO A 76 -8.37 -12.97 -9.87
C PRO A 76 -9.09 -13.81 -10.96
N ILE A 77 -9.38 -13.20 -12.12
CA ILE A 77 -10.17 -13.84 -13.17
C ILE A 77 -9.28 -14.30 -14.32
N ASP A 78 -8.41 -13.41 -14.83
CA ASP A 78 -7.60 -13.69 -16.01
C ASP A 78 -6.31 -12.88 -16.02
N CYS A 79 -5.29 -13.42 -16.68
CA CYS A 79 -4.05 -12.73 -16.96
C CYS A 79 -3.77 -12.80 -18.45
N LEU A 80 -3.61 -11.65 -19.08
CA LEU A 80 -3.31 -11.50 -20.50
C LEU A 80 -1.91 -10.86 -20.66
N PRO A 81 -0.82 -11.65 -20.56
CA PRO A 81 0.54 -11.13 -20.47
C PRO A 81 0.95 -10.31 -21.69
N GLU A 82 0.60 -10.75 -22.90
CA GLU A 82 0.91 -10.04 -24.15
C GLU A 82 0.24 -8.67 -24.21
N GLN A 83 -0.92 -8.52 -23.58
CA GLN A 83 -1.64 -7.26 -23.43
C GLN A 83 -1.26 -6.52 -22.14
N ARG A 84 -0.47 -7.14 -21.27
CA ARG A 84 -0.06 -6.61 -19.96
C ARG A 84 -1.26 -6.30 -19.05
N VAL A 85 -2.34 -7.06 -19.14
CA VAL A 85 -3.59 -6.83 -18.42
C VAL A 85 -3.85 -7.97 -17.44
N VAL A 86 -4.21 -7.61 -16.23
CA VAL A 86 -4.83 -8.49 -15.24
C VAL A 86 -6.30 -8.15 -15.15
N VAL A 87 -7.16 -9.15 -15.22
CA VAL A 87 -8.61 -9.02 -15.04
C VAL A 87 -9.00 -9.59 -13.69
N MET A 88 -9.79 -8.84 -12.94
CA MET A 88 -10.23 -9.19 -11.59
C MET A 88 -11.69 -8.81 -11.36
N GLU A 89 -12.30 -9.39 -10.34
CA GLU A 89 -13.62 -9.03 -9.87
C GLU A 89 -13.74 -7.52 -9.63
N ARG A 90 -14.87 -6.94 -10.03
CA ARG A 90 -15.23 -5.58 -9.67
C ARG A 90 -15.95 -5.59 -8.33
N LEU A 91 -15.29 -5.07 -7.30
CA LEU A 91 -15.90 -4.86 -6.00
C LEU A 91 -16.55 -3.47 -5.95
N GLU A 92 -17.77 -3.40 -5.44
CA GLU A 92 -18.46 -2.14 -5.16
C GLU A 92 -18.19 -1.73 -3.70
N GLY A 93 -18.01 -0.43 -3.44
CA GLY A 93 -17.75 0.12 -2.11
C GLY A 93 -17.05 1.46 -2.17
N GLU A 94 -16.74 2.03 -1.01
CA GLU A 94 -16.04 3.31 -0.88
C GLU A 94 -14.63 3.11 -0.36
N PRO A 95 -13.60 3.77 -0.93
CA PRO A 95 -12.26 3.77 -0.36
C PRO A 95 -12.27 4.33 1.07
N LEU A 96 -11.57 3.67 2.00
CA LEU A 96 -11.41 4.19 3.37
C LEU A 96 -10.78 5.60 3.39
N ALA A 97 -10.03 5.99 2.35
CA ALA A 97 -9.46 7.32 2.20
C ALA A 97 -10.54 8.42 2.05
N ASP A 98 -11.71 8.08 1.51
CA ASP A 98 -12.83 8.98 1.27
C ASP A 98 -13.82 8.96 2.46
N ALA A 99 -13.71 7.97 3.36
CA ALA A 99 -14.46 7.93 4.59
C ALA A 99 -14.11 9.13 5.50
N ARG A 100 -15.02 9.51 6.36
CA ARG A 100 -14.76 10.54 7.37
C ARG A 100 -13.61 10.11 8.28
N VAL A 101 -12.77 11.04 8.69
CA VAL A 101 -11.61 10.78 9.57
C VAL A 101 -12.04 10.18 10.92
N ASP A 102 -13.28 10.44 11.34
CA ASP A 102 -13.90 9.94 12.56
C ASP A 102 -14.70 8.64 12.38
N ASP A 103 -14.70 8.05 11.19
CA ASP A 103 -15.27 6.71 10.97
C ASP A 103 -14.33 5.62 11.50
N LEU A 104 -14.25 5.58 12.82
CA LEU A 104 -13.43 4.61 13.55
C LEU A 104 -13.84 3.15 13.33
N PRO A 105 -15.14 2.80 13.22
CA PRO A 105 -15.55 1.43 12.88
C PRO A 105 -14.96 0.92 11.57
N SER A 106 -15.01 1.70 10.49
CA SER A 106 -14.43 1.32 9.18
C SER A 106 -12.91 1.20 9.25
N PHE A 107 -12.24 2.12 9.97
CA PHE A 107 -10.81 2.02 10.21
C PHE A 107 -10.44 0.74 10.99
N ASP A 108 -11.15 0.43 12.06
CA ASP A 108 -10.92 -0.79 12.86
C ASP A 108 -11.15 -2.05 12.03
N ALA A 109 -12.15 -2.06 11.16
CA ALA A 109 -12.42 -3.16 10.25
C ALA A 109 -11.27 -3.39 9.26
N ALA A 110 -10.68 -2.30 8.74
CA ALA A 110 -9.49 -2.36 7.88
C ALA A 110 -8.27 -2.93 8.63
N VAL A 111 -8.08 -2.56 9.89
CA VAL A 111 -6.99 -3.10 10.72
C VAL A 111 -7.19 -4.59 11.02
N ARG A 112 -8.42 -5.01 11.33
CA ARG A 112 -8.74 -6.45 11.51
C ARG A 112 -8.52 -7.24 10.22
N LEU A 113 -8.84 -6.64 9.06
CA LEU A 113 -8.55 -7.26 7.76
C LEU A 113 -7.03 -7.44 7.55
N ALA A 114 -6.23 -6.44 7.89
CA ALA A 114 -4.76 -6.54 7.84
C ALA A 114 -4.24 -7.64 8.80
N ALA A 115 -4.78 -7.75 10.01
CA ALA A 115 -4.41 -8.81 10.94
C ALA A 115 -4.74 -10.20 10.37
N SER A 116 -5.89 -10.34 9.70
CA SER A 116 -6.28 -11.59 9.01
C SER A 116 -5.35 -11.93 7.85
N LEU A 117 -4.91 -10.93 7.07
CA LEU A 117 -3.90 -11.13 6.02
C LEU A 117 -2.59 -11.63 6.63
N HIS A 118 -2.10 -10.97 7.69
CA HIS A 118 -0.84 -11.32 8.35
C HIS A 118 -0.87 -12.69 9.05
N ALA A 119 -2.05 -13.19 9.38
CA ALA A 119 -2.25 -14.52 9.96
C ALA A 119 -2.52 -15.61 8.92
N SER A 120 -2.64 -15.25 7.64
CA SER A 120 -2.96 -16.21 6.58
C SER A 120 -1.80 -17.16 6.28
N ASP A 121 -2.13 -18.28 5.66
CA ASP A 121 -1.18 -19.27 5.17
C ASP A 121 -0.62 -18.95 3.77
N ALA A 122 -0.85 -17.74 3.27
CA ALA A 122 -0.27 -17.28 2.00
C ALA A 122 1.26 -17.22 2.08
N ASN A 123 1.91 -17.61 0.99
CA ASN A 123 3.37 -17.66 0.89
C ASN A 123 3.90 -16.73 -0.21
N PRO A 124 4.06 -15.42 0.07
CA PRO A 124 4.51 -14.47 -0.93
C PRO A 124 5.94 -14.76 -1.41
N ALA A 125 6.16 -14.74 -2.72
CA ALA A 125 7.47 -14.96 -3.33
C ALA A 125 8.50 -13.87 -2.95
N ARG A 126 8.04 -12.66 -2.65
CA ARG A 126 8.90 -11.53 -2.26
C ARG A 126 9.06 -11.48 -0.75
N ARG A 127 10.30 -11.26 -0.29
CA ARG A 127 10.60 -11.00 1.13
C ARG A 127 11.23 -9.62 1.26
N ARG A 128 10.80 -8.86 2.26
CA ARG A 128 11.28 -7.49 2.51
C ARG A 128 11.63 -7.30 3.99
N ASP A 129 12.88 -7.61 4.29
CA ASP A 129 13.53 -7.31 5.57
C ASP A 129 13.95 -5.83 5.70
N ALA A 130 14.44 -5.45 6.86
CA ALA A 130 14.89 -4.08 7.15
C ALA A 130 16.00 -3.62 6.20
N ARG A 131 16.96 -4.49 5.83
CA ARG A 131 18.04 -4.16 4.89
C ARG A 131 17.52 -3.82 3.50
N LYS A 132 16.48 -4.52 3.03
CA LYS A 132 15.84 -4.21 1.75
C LYS A 132 15.01 -2.93 1.83
N ILE A 133 14.44 -2.61 3.01
CA ILE A 133 13.75 -1.34 3.23
C ILE A 133 14.76 -0.19 3.11
N VAL A 134 15.87 -0.24 3.84
CA VAL A 134 16.94 0.77 3.79
C VAL A 134 17.43 1.00 2.35
N ARG A 135 17.79 -0.08 1.63
CA ARG A 135 18.20 0.04 0.21
C ARG A 135 17.12 0.71 -0.66
N SER A 136 15.85 0.44 -0.38
CA SER A 136 14.76 1.07 -1.11
C SER A 136 14.61 2.55 -0.77
N VAL A 137 14.82 2.94 0.50
CA VAL A 137 14.78 4.33 0.93
C VAL A 137 15.94 5.12 0.35
N ARG A 138 17.15 4.55 0.29
CA ARG A 138 18.30 5.18 -0.40
C ARG A 138 17.99 5.49 -1.86
N ARG A 139 17.49 4.52 -2.62
CA ARG A 139 17.10 4.76 -4.02
C ARG A 139 16.05 5.87 -4.16
N LYS A 140 15.11 5.94 -3.21
CA LYS A 140 14.12 7.03 -3.21
C LYS A 140 14.74 8.38 -2.91
N LEU A 141 15.75 8.44 -2.04
CA LEU A 141 16.52 9.66 -1.82
C LEU A 141 17.25 10.09 -3.10
N ASP A 142 17.86 9.15 -3.83
CA ASP A 142 18.49 9.43 -5.12
C ASP A 142 17.49 9.97 -6.15
N ASP A 143 16.28 9.38 -6.20
CA ASP A 143 15.18 9.85 -7.04
C ASP A 143 14.76 11.29 -6.68
N VAL A 144 14.62 11.59 -5.39
CA VAL A 144 14.34 12.95 -4.91
C VAL A 144 15.47 13.90 -5.28
N GLY A 145 16.72 13.46 -5.17
CA GLY A 145 17.90 14.26 -5.54
C GLY A 145 17.94 14.63 -7.02
N ARG A 146 17.40 13.78 -7.89
CA ARG A 146 17.22 14.10 -9.32
C ARG A 146 16.14 15.14 -9.59
N LEU A 147 15.15 15.26 -8.69
CA LEU A 147 14.09 16.26 -8.77
C LEU A 147 14.53 17.58 -8.12
N ASP A 148 15.09 17.49 -6.91
CA ASP A 148 15.54 18.64 -6.10
C ASP A 148 16.65 18.22 -5.12
N ALA A 149 17.87 18.73 -5.36
CA ALA A 149 19.02 18.45 -4.53
C ALA A 149 18.92 19.09 -3.11
N GLY A 150 18.14 20.16 -2.94
CA GLY A 150 17.89 20.79 -1.64
C GLY A 150 17.06 19.86 -0.76
N LEU A 151 15.96 19.36 -1.28
CA LEU A 151 15.08 18.42 -0.57
C LEU A 151 15.80 17.10 -0.25
N ALA A 152 16.66 16.62 -1.13
CA ALA A 152 17.47 15.44 -0.84
C ALA A 152 18.44 15.66 0.32
N ARG A 153 19.04 16.85 0.44
CA ARG A 153 19.90 17.21 1.59
C ARG A 153 19.12 17.24 2.90
N GLU A 154 17.87 17.73 2.89
CA GLU A 154 16.99 17.70 4.06
C GLU A 154 16.66 16.26 4.50
N LEU A 155 16.51 15.34 3.57
CA LEU A 155 16.13 13.95 3.83
C LEU A 155 17.31 13.01 4.10
N SER A 156 18.55 13.41 3.74
CA SER A 156 19.76 12.55 3.91
C SER A 156 19.97 12.08 5.35
N PRO A 157 19.86 12.93 6.39
CA PRO A 157 20.04 12.50 7.77
C PRO A 157 19.04 11.42 8.22
N VAL A 158 17.82 11.40 7.63
CA VAL A 158 16.83 10.38 7.92
C VAL A 158 17.32 9.01 7.43
N VAL A 159 17.92 8.96 6.23
CA VAL A 159 18.44 7.70 5.67
C VAL A 159 19.59 7.14 6.48
N GLU A 160 20.52 8.00 6.91
CA GLU A 160 21.67 7.62 7.76
C GLU A 160 21.18 7.02 9.09
N ARG A 161 20.20 7.66 9.74
CA ARG A 161 19.62 7.15 10.98
C ARG A 161 18.81 5.87 10.79
N LEU A 162 18.05 5.74 9.68
CA LEU A 162 17.35 4.51 9.34
C LEU A 162 18.31 3.33 9.17
N GLU A 163 19.50 3.56 8.62
CA GLU A 163 20.51 2.50 8.51
C GLU A 163 21.03 2.04 9.86
N ALA A 164 21.32 3.00 10.74
CA ALA A 164 21.79 2.72 12.09
C ALA A 164 20.71 2.04 12.95
N ALA A 165 19.43 2.39 12.75
CA ALA A 165 18.30 1.87 13.51
C ALA A 165 17.68 0.60 12.87
N ALA A 166 18.24 0.08 11.77
CA ALA A 166 17.65 -1.07 11.09
C ALA A 166 17.63 -2.31 12.01
N PRO A 167 16.46 -2.88 12.32
CA PRO A 167 16.37 -4.06 13.17
C PRO A 167 17.10 -5.25 12.53
N ALA A 168 17.85 -5.99 13.35
CA ALA A 168 18.63 -7.15 12.90
C ALA A 168 17.71 -8.28 12.42
N GLU A 169 16.62 -8.51 13.16
CA GLU A 169 15.64 -9.55 12.89
C GLU A 169 14.22 -9.01 13.11
N SER A 170 13.28 -9.54 12.35
CA SER A 170 11.85 -9.31 12.55
C SER A 170 11.05 -10.52 12.02
N GLU A 171 9.91 -10.77 12.62
CA GLU A 171 8.95 -11.70 12.06
C GLU A 171 8.48 -11.18 10.69
N LEU A 172 8.49 -12.05 9.68
CA LEU A 172 7.99 -11.71 8.35
C LEU A 172 6.69 -12.47 8.10
N VAL A 173 5.62 -11.72 7.88
CA VAL A 173 4.27 -12.22 7.62
C VAL A 173 3.80 -11.85 6.22
N PRO A 174 2.82 -12.57 5.64
CA PRO A 174 2.14 -12.11 4.42
C PRO A 174 1.63 -10.69 4.61
N SER A 175 2.09 -9.75 3.82
CA SER A 175 1.83 -8.32 4.01
C SER A 175 1.43 -7.67 2.70
N HIS A 176 0.53 -6.70 2.76
CA HIS A 176 0.09 -5.92 1.61
C HIS A 176 1.26 -5.16 0.96
N GLY A 177 2.12 -4.59 1.78
CA GLY A 177 3.30 -3.86 1.33
C GLY A 177 3.03 -2.44 0.85
N ASP A 178 1.76 -2.04 0.73
CA ASP A 178 1.27 -0.70 0.42
C ASP A 178 -0.07 -0.42 1.08
N LEU A 179 -0.23 -0.79 2.36
CA LEU A 179 -1.47 -0.63 3.08
C LEU A 179 -1.70 0.86 3.41
N VAL A 180 -2.44 1.53 2.56
CA VAL A 180 -2.92 2.90 2.75
C VAL A 180 -4.45 2.93 2.63
N PRO A 181 -5.15 3.93 3.21
CA PRO A 181 -6.62 3.98 3.17
C PRO A 181 -7.23 3.92 1.76
N ALA A 182 -6.51 4.40 0.74
CA ALA A 182 -6.97 4.34 -0.65
C ALA A 182 -6.99 2.90 -1.22
N ASN A 183 -6.26 1.97 -0.60
CA ASN A 183 -6.18 0.56 -1.00
C ASN A 183 -7.07 -0.35 -0.13
N VAL A 184 -7.94 0.23 0.68
CA VAL A 184 -8.94 -0.48 1.47
C VAL A 184 -10.32 -0.02 1.02
N LEU A 185 -11.13 -0.95 0.54
CA LEU A 185 -12.51 -0.71 0.13
C LEU A 185 -13.45 -1.09 1.27
N ILE A 186 -14.32 -0.18 1.68
CA ILE A 186 -15.37 -0.42 2.67
C ILE A 186 -16.66 -0.79 1.93
N ARG A 187 -17.19 -1.96 2.24
CA ARG A 187 -18.37 -2.54 1.59
C ARG A 187 -19.38 -2.96 2.65
N SER A 188 -20.65 -3.18 2.26
CA SER A 188 -21.70 -3.69 3.13
C SER A 188 -21.36 -5.07 3.72
N GLU A 189 -20.69 -5.93 2.94
CA GLU A 189 -20.31 -7.28 3.33
C GLU A 189 -19.06 -7.32 4.21
N GLY A 190 -18.27 -6.25 4.23
CA GLY A 190 -17.01 -6.14 4.94
C GLY A 190 -15.87 -5.59 4.07
N PRO A 191 -14.77 -5.17 4.67
CA PRO A 191 -13.68 -4.54 3.94
C PRO A 191 -12.95 -5.52 3.01
N ALA A 192 -12.35 -4.97 1.93
CA ALA A 192 -11.48 -5.69 1.02
C ALA A 192 -10.21 -4.88 0.72
N LEU A 193 -9.10 -5.58 0.46
CA LEU A 193 -7.83 -4.99 0.02
C LEU A 193 -7.77 -4.93 -1.49
N LEU A 194 -7.30 -3.81 -2.01
CA LEU A 194 -7.05 -3.54 -3.43
C LEU A 194 -5.54 -3.32 -3.64
N ASP A 195 -5.09 -3.39 -4.89
CA ASP A 195 -3.72 -3.07 -5.30
C ASP A 195 -2.64 -3.93 -4.64
N LEU A 196 -2.67 -5.23 -4.94
CA LEU A 196 -1.76 -6.25 -4.41
C LEU A 196 -0.40 -6.34 -5.14
N ASP A 197 -0.03 -5.34 -5.94
CA ASP A 197 1.23 -5.27 -6.70
C ASP A 197 2.47 -5.39 -5.80
N ARG A 198 2.32 -5.05 -4.52
CA ARG A 198 3.42 -5.05 -3.55
C ARG A 198 3.30 -6.12 -2.49
N PHE A 199 2.42 -7.09 -2.70
CA PHE A 199 2.29 -8.23 -1.80
C PHE A 199 3.62 -8.93 -1.56
N GLN A 200 3.97 -9.16 -0.31
CA GLN A 200 5.28 -9.67 0.10
C GLN A 200 5.27 -10.18 1.55
N ALA A 201 6.28 -10.95 1.94
CA ALA A 201 6.55 -11.19 3.35
C ALA A 201 7.32 -9.99 3.92
N SER A 202 6.78 -9.33 4.96
CA SER A 202 7.45 -8.23 5.66
C SER A 202 7.02 -8.15 7.12
N ASP A 203 7.70 -7.30 7.89
CA ASP A 203 7.31 -6.99 9.26
C ASP A 203 5.89 -6.42 9.31
N PRO A 204 4.99 -6.92 10.19
CA PRO A 204 3.62 -6.41 10.29
C PRO A 204 3.53 -4.92 10.64
N LEU A 205 4.50 -4.38 11.40
CA LEU A 205 4.54 -2.95 11.73
C LEU A 205 4.68 -2.08 10.48
N ARG A 206 5.21 -2.60 9.38
CA ARG A 206 5.34 -1.87 8.13
C ARG A 206 3.98 -1.47 7.56
N ASP A 207 3.04 -2.40 7.46
CA ASP A 207 1.69 -2.10 6.94
C ASP A 207 0.92 -1.20 7.91
N LEU A 208 1.02 -1.43 9.22
CA LEU A 208 0.40 -0.56 10.22
C LEU A 208 0.96 0.86 10.19
N SER A 209 2.29 0.99 10.03
CA SER A 209 2.95 2.31 9.90
C SER A 209 2.55 3.04 8.62
N TYR A 210 2.28 2.34 7.53
CA TYR A 210 1.78 2.97 6.30
C TYR A 210 0.33 3.44 6.47
N LEU A 211 -0.51 2.62 7.07
CA LEU A 211 -1.89 3.00 7.35
C LEU A 211 -1.96 4.22 8.28
N GLY A 212 -1.27 4.16 9.43
CA GLY A 212 -1.22 5.29 10.38
C GLY A 212 -0.48 6.51 9.85
N GLY A 213 0.61 6.29 9.11
CA GLY A 213 1.44 7.34 8.51
C GLY A 213 0.70 8.19 7.47
N TRP A 214 -0.29 7.60 6.78
CA TRP A 214 -1.15 8.36 5.87
C TRP A 214 -1.95 9.44 6.62
N TYR A 215 -2.48 9.12 7.81
CA TYR A 215 -3.19 10.09 8.66
C TYR A 215 -2.23 11.11 9.28
N CYS A 216 -1.04 10.68 9.72
CA CYS A 216 -0.01 11.59 10.20
C CYS A 216 0.40 12.60 9.12
N LEU A 217 0.56 12.16 7.88
CA LEU A 217 0.86 13.04 6.75
C LEU A 217 -0.24 14.09 6.52
N ARG A 218 -1.51 13.70 6.65
CA ARG A 218 -2.64 14.66 6.57
C ARG A 218 -2.56 15.71 7.67
N ALA A 219 -2.25 15.29 8.91
CA ALA A 219 -2.10 16.20 10.04
C ALA A 219 -0.92 17.17 9.85
N LEU A 220 0.23 16.67 9.37
CA LEU A 220 1.39 17.49 9.03
C LEU A 220 1.04 18.56 7.98
N ARG A 221 0.28 18.20 6.95
CA ARG A 221 -0.15 19.16 5.92
C ARG A 221 -1.16 20.18 6.43
N ALA A 222 -2.11 19.74 7.25
CA ALA A 222 -3.21 20.60 7.71
C ALA A 222 -2.82 21.50 8.87
N ALA A 223 -2.00 21.03 9.81
CA ALA A 223 -1.70 21.67 11.08
C ALA A 223 -0.20 21.90 11.35
N GLY A 224 0.70 21.49 10.45
CA GLY A 224 2.15 21.61 10.62
C GLY A 224 2.74 20.75 11.75
N ARG A 225 1.97 19.82 12.29
CA ARG A 225 2.40 18.93 13.40
C ARG A 225 1.95 17.50 13.16
N PRO A 226 2.78 16.50 13.57
CA PRO A 226 2.44 15.09 13.42
C PRO A 226 1.30 14.70 14.36
N ASP A 227 0.47 13.74 13.91
CA ASP A 227 -0.50 13.05 14.76
C ASP A 227 -0.49 11.56 14.43
N TRP A 228 -0.08 10.77 15.40
CA TRP A 228 0.00 9.31 15.32
C TRP A 228 -1.14 8.59 16.05
N ALA A 229 -2.22 9.30 16.39
CA ALA A 229 -3.36 8.69 17.10
C ALA A 229 -3.92 7.48 16.34
N MET A 230 -4.03 7.57 15.01
CA MET A 230 -4.54 6.47 14.18
C MET A 230 -3.57 5.28 14.13
N LEU A 231 -2.25 5.50 14.19
CA LEU A 231 -1.30 4.39 14.32
C LEU A 231 -1.41 3.70 15.68
N ARG A 232 -1.48 4.46 16.77
CA ARG A 232 -1.68 3.89 18.12
C ARG A 232 -2.97 3.09 18.18
N ARG A 233 -4.06 3.58 17.57
CA ARG A 233 -5.31 2.84 17.44
C ARG A 233 -5.14 1.58 16.61
N ALA A 234 -4.45 1.65 15.47
CA ALA A 234 -4.20 0.48 14.62
C ALA A 234 -3.44 -0.61 15.40
N ILE A 235 -2.39 -0.25 16.12
CA ILE A 235 -1.64 -1.20 16.96
C ILE A 235 -2.54 -1.81 18.04
N ALA A 236 -3.36 -1.00 18.73
CA ALA A 236 -4.25 -1.48 19.77
C ALA A 236 -5.35 -2.43 19.25
N VAL A 237 -5.92 -2.16 18.08
CA VAL A 237 -6.90 -3.04 17.43
C VAL A 237 -6.22 -4.32 16.94
N TYR A 238 -5.09 -4.19 16.25
CA TYR A 238 -4.33 -5.31 15.71
C TYR A 238 -3.90 -6.31 16.80
N SER A 239 -3.40 -5.80 17.94
CA SER A 239 -2.91 -6.63 19.05
C SER A 239 -4.00 -7.44 19.74
N ARG A 240 -5.28 -7.11 19.53
CA ARG A 240 -6.43 -7.92 20.00
C ARG A 240 -6.71 -9.11 19.09
N GLU A 241 -6.40 -8.97 17.80
CA GLU A 241 -6.63 -9.99 16.77
C GLU A 241 -5.43 -10.94 16.63
N ARG A 242 -4.22 -10.40 16.77
CA ARG A 242 -2.97 -11.13 16.62
C ARG A 242 -1.90 -10.56 17.56
N PRO A 243 -1.20 -11.40 18.36
CA PRO A 243 -0.10 -10.92 19.19
C PRO A 243 0.94 -10.16 18.37
N LEU A 244 1.32 -8.99 18.84
CA LEU A 244 2.30 -8.12 18.21
C LEU A 244 3.28 -7.62 19.28
N ALA A 245 4.52 -8.07 19.21
CA ALA A 245 5.58 -7.46 20.00
C ALA A 245 5.93 -6.10 19.38
N VAL A 246 5.65 -5.03 20.10
CA VAL A 246 6.01 -3.66 19.70
C VAL A 246 7.22 -3.24 20.50
N ASP A 247 8.32 -3.02 19.79
CA ASP A 247 9.53 -2.39 20.26
C ASP A 247 9.61 -0.98 19.67
N ASP A 248 9.92 0.02 20.48
CA ASP A 248 9.86 1.42 20.06
C ASP A 248 10.86 1.73 18.93
N GLY A 249 12.05 1.16 18.96
CA GLY A 249 13.04 1.34 17.89
C GLY A 249 12.59 0.72 16.58
N ARG A 250 12.02 -0.51 16.62
CA ARG A 250 11.48 -1.18 15.44
C ARG A 250 10.26 -0.44 14.89
N LEU A 251 9.37 0.06 15.76
CA LEU A 251 8.23 0.87 15.36
C LEU A 251 8.69 2.17 14.71
N GLY A 252 9.60 2.92 15.36
CA GLY A 252 10.18 4.16 14.83
C GLY A 252 10.83 3.97 13.47
N PHE A 253 11.56 2.87 13.26
CA PHE A 253 12.14 2.50 11.96
C PHE A 253 11.07 2.40 10.86
N HIS A 254 9.97 1.68 11.10
CA HIS A 254 8.92 1.52 10.10
C HIS A 254 8.14 2.80 9.86
N MET A 255 7.91 3.61 10.90
CA MET A 255 7.27 4.93 10.79
C MET A 255 8.12 5.87 9.94
N ALA A 256 9.40 6.02 10.24
CA ALA A 256 10.31 6.88 9.48
C ALA A 256 10.47 6.42 8.02
N ALA A 257 10.61 5.11 7.78
CA ALA A 257 10.65 4.54 6.43
C ALA A 257 9.34 4.81 5.65
N GLY A 258 8.20 4.79 6.33
CA GLY A 258 6.89 5.14 5.78
C GLY A 258 6.82 6.60 5.35
N LEU A 259 7.27 7.53 6.20
CA LEU A 259 7.34 8.96 5.88
C LEU A 259 8.22 9.23 4.65
N MET A 260 9.42 8.60 4.57
CA MET A 260 10.30 8.70 3.40
C MET A 260 9.62 8.19 2.11
N ARG A 261 8.81 7.15 2.21
CA ARG A 261 8.06 6.67 1.07
C ARG A 261 6.99 7.68 0.62
N PHE A 262 6.29 8.31 1.56
CA PHE A 262 5.30 9.35 1.22
C PHE A 262 5.97 10.55 0.57
N ALA A 263 7.12 11.01 1.07
CA ALA A 263 7.88 12.10 0.44
C ALA A 263 8.18 11.77 -1.03
N HIS A 264 8.82 10.63 -1.29
CA HIS A 264 9.13 10.19 -2.65
C HIS A 264 7.88 10.08 -3.55
N GLY A 265 6.77 9.54 -3.02
CA GLY A 265 5.57 9.33 -3.80
C GLY A 265 4.77 10.61 -4.09
N ARG A 266 4.89 11.66 -3.26
CA ARG A 266 4.14 12.90 -3.39
C ARG A 266 4.86 13.96 -4.21
N LEU A 267 6.15 14.15 -3.99
CA LEU A 267 6.95 15.21 -4.61
C LEU A 267 6.77 15.34 -6.14
N PRO A 268 6.78 14.25 -6.94
CA PRO A 268 6.62 14.39 -8.38
C PRO A 268 5.21 14.82 -8.84
N ARG A 269 4.21 14.79 -7.93
CA ARG A 269 2.79 15.00 -8.26
C ARG A 269 2.18 16.20 -7.60
N ASP A 270 2.83 16.72 -6.57
CA ASP A 270 2.35 17.76 -5.69
C ASP A 270 3.52 18.68 -5.33
N PRO A 271 3.82 19.69 -6.17
CA PRO A 271 4.95 20.58 -5.92
C PRO A 271 4.85 21.31 -4.56
N GLU A 272 3.62 21.56 -4.07
CA GLU A 272 3.40 22.21 -2.77
C GLU A 272 3.84 21.29 -1.61
N PHE A 273 3.96 19.99 -1.85
CA PHE A 273 4.44 19.03 -0.87
C PHE A 273 5.90 19.30 -0.44
N ALA A 274 6.69 20.00 -1.26
CA ALA A 274 8.03 20.42 -0.91
C ALA A 274 8.10 21.18 0.43
N ALA A 275 7.10 22.01 0.73
CA ALA A 275 7.01 22.74 2.00
C ALA A 275 6.78 21.83 3.23
N VAL A 276 6.31 20.61 3.04
CA VAL A 276 6.07 19.63 4.12
C VAL A 276 7.33 18.82 4.42
N VAL A 277 8.28 18.73 3.48
CA VAL A 277 9.47 17.87 3.60
C VAL A 277 10.32 18.16 4.83
N PRO A 278 10.63 19.43 5.22
CA PRO A 278 11.38 19.71 6.43
C PRO A 278 10.69 19.20 7.70
N LEU A 279 9.37 19.37 7.80
CA LEU A 279 8.58 18.86 8.95
C LEU A 279 8.60 17.33 8.98
N LEU A 280 8.47 16.70 7.83
CA LEU A 280 8.52 15.25 7.68
C LEU A 280 9.90 14.69 8.04
N ALA A 281 11.00 15.35 7.62
CA ALA A 281 12.36 14.97 7.95
C ALA A 281 12.60 15.09 9.46
N HIS A 282 12.17 16.20 10.06
CA HIS A 282 12.29 16.43 11.52
C HIS A 282 11.57 15.31 12.30
N GLU A 283 10.32 15.01 11.93
CA GLU A 283 9.54 13.93 12.57
C GLU A 283 10.21 12.57 12.39
N ALA A 284 10.65 12.24 11.18
CA ALA A 284 11.32 10.96 10.91
C ALA A 284 12.62 10.79 11.72
N ILE A 285 13.36 11.88 11.94
CA ILE A 285 14.56 11.88 12.79
C ILE A 285 14.18 11.65 14.27
N ALA A 286 13.13 12.32 14.76
CA ALA A 286 12.65 12.17 16.14
C ALA A 286 12.20 10.72 16.44
N LEU A 287 11.59 10.04 15.48
CA LEU A 287 11.16 8.64 15.58
C LEU A 287 12.33 7.65 15.66
N LEU A 288 13.55 8.06 15.26
CA LEU A 288 14.76 7.24 15.23
C LEU A 288 15.76 7.59 16.37
N SER A 289 15.35 8.46 17.28
CA SER A 289 16.13 8.86 18.45
C SER A 289 15.74 8.04 19.66
#